data_de9c250854afe8464f0a751727de5715
#
_entry.id   de9c250854afe8464f0a751727de5715
#
_cell.length_a   1.000
_cell.length_b   1.000
_cell.length_c   1.000
_cell.angle_alpha   90.00
_cell.angle_beta   90.00
_cell.angle_gamma   90.00
#
_symmetry.space_group_name_H-M   'P 1'
#
loop_
_entity.id
_entity.type
_entity.pdbx_description
1 polymer ?
#
loop_
_entity_poly.entity_id
_entity_poly.type
_entity_poly.pdbx_seq_one_letter_code
_entity_poly.pdbx_strand_id
1 'polypeptide(L)'
;MLVLHIGPHKTATTYIQNNLFRGRRDLARRGWLYPEIGAGGLPGHHDLAHNDARYIEDGTEQAAALNAVAKKAREKGQNIIFSAEGFCRWSPAQFDAFARVMETDMIDLVHVMRDPFDLFYSHWGEEVKQGHSSSLPDRFAEHFNDPLASRRLNPMVDLARLSRQDNLRLHAVPYEVLRARKIDIYTHIGTEVLGLPDLEVSNIKAKNVSFPIEMTEFLRAVTLLHGDGARRLPDGSAMRLRFTRMLRHEDRKKITTLMKTAGRPARRKIRIPANPSYMRRLTKTLMRGMEGCWTIPFEEDELFPMPEEKTFIHYDTYLMMKTPEIVQAAQGFLDRMTVSEL
;
A
#
# COMPACT_ATOMS: atom_id res chain seq x y z
N MET A 1 -13.81 21.56 -3.82
CA MET A 1 -13.25 20.31 -4.37
C MET A 1 -13.01 19.33 -3.23
N LEU A 2 -13.33 18.07 -3.43
CA LEU A 2 -13.09 16.99 -2.46
C LEU A 2 -12.21 15.93 -3.11
N VAL A 3 -11.04 15.68 -2.53
CA VAL A 3 -10.05 14.71 -3.05
C VAL A 3 -9.87 13.55 -2.08
N LEU A 4 -9.88 12.32 -2.59
CA LEU A 4 -9.50 11.12 -1.87
C LEU A 4 -8.26 10.49 -2.51
N HIS A 5 -7.13 10.47 -1.80
CA HIS A 5 -6.00 9.62 -2.18
C HIS A 5 -6.29 8.18 -1.71
N ILE A 6 -6.53 7.29 -2.68
CA ILE A 6 -7.03 5.94 -2.44
C ILE A 6 -5.95 4.84 -2.49
N GLY A 7 -4.70 5.19 -2.66
CA GLY A 7 -3.59 4.24 -2.69
C GLY A 7 -3.34 3.66 -4.08
N PRO A 8 -3.08 2.36 -4.25
CA PRO A 8 -3.17 1.25 -3.29
C PRO A 8 -2.01 1.17 -2.29
N HIS A 9 -2.02 0.14 -1.45
CA HIS A 9 -0.87 -0.12 -0.57
C HIS A 9 0.43 -0.27 -1.37
N LYS A 10 1.57 0.13 -0.79
CA LYS A 10 2.92 -0.01 -1.40
C LYS A 10 3.19 0.87 -2.61
N THR A 11 2.49 1.99 -2.71
CA THR A 11 2.66 3.03 -3.73
C THR A 11 3.04 4.38 -3.10
N ALA A 12 3.98 4.38 -2.17
CA ALA A 12 4.43 5.55 -1.41
C ALA A 12 3.35 6.22 -0.53
N THR A 13 2.24 5.54 -0.23
CA THR A 13 1.11 6.10 0.53
C THR A 13 1.51 6.66 1.88
N THR A 14 2.33 5.95 2.67
CA THR A 14 2.84 6.45 3.95
C THR A 14 3.66 7.74 3.80
N TYR A 15 4.41 7.87 2.70
CA TYR A 15 5.17 9.08 2.40
C TYR A 15 4.24 10.24 2.09
N ILE A 16 3.25 10.04 1.23
CA ILE A 16 2.22 11.04 0.87
C ILE A 16 1.45 11.47 2.12
N GLN A 17 0.95 10.53 2.91
CA GLN A 17 0.20 10.79 4.15
C GLN A 17 1.00 11.60 5.17
N ASN A 18 2.27 11.26 5.38
CA ASN A 18 3.14 11.99 6.29
C ASN A 18 3.38 13.43 5.83
N ASN A 19 3.57 13.66 4.52
CA ASN A 19 3.76 14.99 3.98
C ASN A 19 2.47 15.82 4.10
N LEU A 20 1.30 15.27 3.75
CA LEU A 20 0.00 15.92 3.93
C LEU A 20 -0.24 16.27 5.40
N PHE A 21 0.00 15.35 6.33
CA PHE A 21 -0.22 15.57 7.75
C PHE A 21 0.71 16.64 8.33
N ARG A 22 1.99 16.61 7.99
CA ARG A 22 2.96 17.59 8.48
C ARG A 22 2.76 18.95 7.82
N GLY A 23 2.45 18.96 6.53
CA GLY A 23 2.16 20.15 5.73
C GLY A 23 0.77 20.74 5.96
N ARG A 24 -0.08 20.17 6.83
CA ARG A 24 -1.51 20.56 6.93
C ARG A 24 -1.75 22.03 7.27
N ARG A 25 -0.81 22.68 7.96
CA ARG A 25 -0.91 24.13 8.25
C ARG A 25 -0.62 24.96 6.99
N ASP A 26 0.32 24.53 6.17
CA ASP A 26 0.63 25.19 4.91
C ASP A 26 -0.49 24.97 3.89
N LEU A 27 -0.97 23.72 3.78
CA LEU A 27 -2.15 23.38 2.98
C LEU A 27 -3.35 24.27 3.35
N ALA A 28 -3.62 24.46 4.66
CA ALA A 28 -4.73 25.30 5.12
C ALA A 28 -4.58 26.77 4.70
N ARG A 29 -3.37 27.33 4.72
CA ARG A 29 -3.09 28.69 4.23
C ARG A 29 -3.31 28.84 2.72
N ARG A 30 -3.12 27.73 1.99
CA ARG A 30 -3.28 27.64 0.54
C ARG A 30 -4.66 27.13 0.10
N GLY A 31 -5.65 27.14 1.03
CA GLY A 31 -7.04 26.80 0.73
C GLY A 31 -7.35 25.31 0.72
N TRP A 32 -6.52 24.47 1.36
CA TRP A 32 -6.74 23.02 1.47
C TRP A 32 -6.80 22.55 2.92
N LEU A 33 -7.83 21.83 3.27
CA LEU A 33 -7.99 21.21 4.58
C LEU A 33 -7.58 19.71 4.51
N TYR A 34 -6.64 19.30 5.36
CA TYR A 34 -6.35 17.92 5.69
C TYR A 34 -6.87 17.65 7.11
N PRO A 35 -8.11 17.15 7.27
CA PRO A 35 -8.77 17.08 8.57
C PRO A 35 -8.19 15.97 9.46
N GLU A 36 -8.39 16.07 10.77
CA GLU A 36 -7.98 15.02 11.72
C GLU A 36 -9.05 13.95 11.93
N ILE A 37 -10.31 14.25 11.56
CA ILE A 37 -11.41 13.29 11.65
C ILE A 37 -11.16 12.06 10.79
N GLY A 38 -11.40 10.87 11.35
CA GLY A 38 -11.17 9.61 10.65
C GLY A 38 -9.71 9.16 10.56
N ALA A 39 -8.77 9.92 11.14
CA ALA A 39 -7.34 9.59 11.13
C ALA A 39 -6.95 8.55 12.20
N GLY A 40 -7.70 8.45 13.31
CA GLY A 40 -7.39 7.49 14.38
C GLY A 40 -6.01 7.70 15.03
N GLY A 41 -5.51 8.95 15.06
CA GLY A 41 -4.20 9.30 15.60
C GLY A 41 -3.01 9.00 14.67
N LEU A 42 -3.28 8.59 13.42
CA LEU A 42 -2.28 8.29 12.39
C LEU A 42 -2.24 9.42 11.33
N PRO A 43 -1.16 9.50 10.53
CA PRO A 43 -1.11 10.49 9.43
C PRO A 43 -2.18 10.30 8.36
N GLY A 44 -2.65 9.06 8.12
CA GLY A 44 -3.70 8.75 7.13
C GLY A 44 -5.06 8.51 7.78
N HIS A 45 -6.14 8.63 7.00
CA HIS A 45 -7.55 8.49 7.44
C HIS A 45 -8.00 7.03 7.46
N HIS A 46 -7.24 6.18 8.17
CA HIS A 46 -7.45 4.73 8.18
C HIS A 46 -8.73 4.34 8.93
N ASP A 47 -9.11 5.07 9.98
CA ASP A 47 -10.34 4.80 10.72
C ASP A 47 -11.57 5.07 9.84
N LEU A 48 -11.59 6.20 9.12
CA LEU A 48 -12.64 6.49 8.13
C LEU A 48 -12.73 5.40 7.05
N ALA A 49 -11.58 4.96 6.54
CA ALA A 49 -11.54 4.03 5.41
C ALA A 49 -11.90 2.57 5.79
N HIS A 50 -11.69 2.16 7.05
CA HIS A 50 -11.93 0.79 7.53
C HIS A 50 -13.20 0.64 8.37
N ASN A 51 -13.65 1.71 9.00
CA ASN A 51 -14.88 1.77 9.80
C ASN A 51 -15.89 2.72 9.15
N ASP A 52 -16.00 2.68 7.83
CA ASP A 52 -16.76 3.58 6.98
C ASP A 52 -18.23 3.73 7.43
N ALA A 53 -18.90 2.66 7.81
CA ALA A 53 -20.29 2.69 8.28
C ALA A 53 -20.52 3.75 9.38
N ARG A 54 -19.55 3.93 10.30
CA ARG A 54 -19.63 4.96 11.35
C ARG A 54 -19.61 6.40 10.81
N TYR A 55 -19.06 6.61 9.62
CA TYR A 55 -18.83 7.91 9.03
C TYR A 55 -19.79 8.26 7.89
N ILE A 56 -20.39 7.26 7.25
CA ILE A 56 -21.22 7.46 6.05
C ILE A 56 -22.66 6.99 6.22
N GLU A 57 -23.02 6.32 7.35
CA GLU A 57 -24.40 6.00 7.67
C GLU A 57 -25.10 7.19 8.34
N ASP A 58 -26.31 7.46 7.89
CA ASP A 58 -27.12 8.55 8.42
C ASP A 58 -27.43 8.36 9.92
N GLY A 59 -27.37 9.46 10.66
CA GLY A 59 -27.72 9.49 12.10
C GLY A 59 -26.56 9.12 13.04
N THR A 60 -25.37 8.78 12.52
CA THR A 60 -24.20 8.55 13.38
C THR A 60 -23.54 9.86 13.80
N GLU A 61 -22.96 9.88 15.00
CA GLU A 61 -22.22 11.04 15.52
C GLU A 61 -21.03 11.40 14.60
N GLN A 62 -20.33 10.39 14.08
CA GLN A 62 -19.19 10.57 13.21
C GLN A 62 -19.59 11.12 11.85
N ALA A 63 -20.72 10.71 11.27
CA ALA A 63 -21.23 11.29 10.02
C ALA A 63 -21.62 12.76 10.24
N ALA A 64 -22.27 13.10 11.35
CA ALA A 64 -22.58 14.49 11.70
C ALA A 64 -21.30 15.33 11.88
N ALA A 65 -20.27 14.79 12.55
CA ALA A 65 -18.98 15.46 12.72
C ALA A 65 -18.27 15.66 11.38
N LEU A 66 -18.32 14.67 10.49
CA LEU A 66 -17.74 14.76 9.15
C LEU A 66 -18.45 15.82 8.29
N ASN A 67 -19.80 15.85 8.35
CA ASN A 67 -20.60 16.88 7.68
C ASN A 67 -20.26 18.29 8.21
N ALA A 68 -20.09 18.44 9.53
CA ALA A 68 -19.69 19.72 10.13
C ALA A 68 -18.32 20.19 9.62
N VAL A 69 -17.36 19.28 9.42
CA VAL A 69 -16.06 19.59 8.79
C VAL A 69 -16.26 20.08 7.37
N ALA A 70 -17.12 19.42 6.58
CA ALA A 70 -17.43 19.84 5.21
C ALA A 70 -18.07 21.22 5.15
N LYS A 71 -19.05 21.52 6.01
CA LYS A 71 -19.70 22.84 6.11
C LYS A 71 -18.69 23.92 6.45
N LYS A 72 -17.86 23.72 7.46
CA LYS A 72 -16.84 24.68 7.89
C LYS A 72 -15.79 24.93 6.79
N ALA A 73 -15.43 23.91 6.03
CA ALA A 73 -14.51 24.08 4.90
C ALA A 73 -15.15 24.95 3.80
N ARG A 74 -16.41 24.70 3.45
CA ARG A 74 -17.14 25.53 2.47
C ARG A 74 -17.25 26.99 2.90
N GLU A 75 -17.62 27.25 4.15
CA GLU A 75 -17.69 28.59 4.72
C GLU A 75 -16.35 29.35 4.58
N LYS A 76 -15.23 28.63 4.64
CA LYS A 76 -13.88 29.21 4.47
C LYS A 76 -13.37 29.17 3.03
N GLY A 77 -14.15 28.69 2.08
CA GLY A 77 -13.70 28.50 0.69
C GLY A 77 -12.55 27.49 0.55
N GLN A 78 -12.46 26.51 1.45
CA GLN A 78 -11.41 25.50 1.44
C GLN A 78 -11.84 24.23 0.72
N ASN A 79 -10.92 23.65 -0.04
CA ASN A 79 -10.99 22.29 -0.55
C ASN A 79 -10.60 21.29 0.54
N ILE A 80 -10.98 20.02 0.38
CA ILE A 80 -10.70 18.98 1.37
C ILE A 80 -9.95 17.83 0.70
N ILE A 81 -8.95 17.29 1.38
CA ILE A 81 -8.27 16.07 0.98
C ILE A 81 -8.21 15.06 2.12
N PHE A 82 -8.63 13.81 1.84
CA PHE A 82 -8.41 12.65 2.70
C PHE A 82 -7.43 11.68 2.04
N SER A 83 -6.75 10.86 2.83
CA SER A 83 -5.81 9.87 2.31
C SER A 83 -5.83 8.60 3.14
N ALA A 84 -6.22 7.49 2.54
CA ALA A 84 -6.04 6.14 3.08
C ALA A 84 -6.11 5.09 1.96
N GLU A 85 -5.33 4.03 2.09
CA GLU A 85 -5.32 2.92 1.14
C GLU A 85 -6.62 2.11 1.19
N GLY A 86 -7.31 2.11 2.33
CA GLY A 86 -8.58 1.40 2.51
C GLY A 86 -9.66 1.86 1.54
N PHE A 87 -9.66 3.11 1.13
CA PHE A 87 -10.63 3.66 0.17
C PHE A 87 -10.63 2.93 -1.19
N CYS A 88 -9.52 2.32 -1.62
CA CYS A 88 -9.50 1.55 -2.87
C CYS A 88 -10.44 0.33 -2.85
N ARG A 89 -10.90 -0.09 -1.67
CA ARG A 89 -11.83 -1.21 -1.49
C ARG A 89 -13.28 -0.78 -1.43
N TRP A 90 -13.55 0.51 -1.30
CA TRP A 90 -14.91 1.02 -1.24
C TRP A 90 -15.70 0.69 -2.49
N SER A 91 -16.95 0.33 -2.31
CA SER A 91 -17.93 0.17 -3.38
C SER A 91 -18.41 1.54 -3.88
N PRO A 92 -18.97 1.62 -5.10
CA PRO A 92 -19.64 2.84 -5.55
C PRO A 92 -20.64 3.39 -4.53
N ALA A 93 -21.46 2.54 -3.91
CA ALA A 93 -22.45 2.95 -2.91
C ALA A 93 -21.81 3.60 -1.66
N GLN A 94 -20.59 3.20 -1.26
CA GLN A 94 -19.88 3.85 -0.16
C GLN A 94 -19.37 5.24 -0.57
N PHE A 95 -18.89 5.41 -1.80
CA PHE A 95 -18.55 6.74 -2.32
C PHE A 95 -19.77 7.64 -2.44
N ASP A 96 -20.93 7.12 -2.88
CA ASP A 96 -22.18 7.88 -2.95
C ASP A 96 -22.64 8.32 -1.55
N ALA A 97 -22.57 7.42 -0.57
CA ALA A 97 -22.90 7.75 0.81
C ALA A 97 -21.95 8.82 1.38
N PHE A 98 -20.66 8.69 1.11
CA PHE A 98 -19.66 9.68 1.51
C PHE A 98 -19.90 11.04 0.84
N ALA A 99 -20.22 11.06 -0.47
CA ALA A 99 -20.57 12.28 -1.19
C ALA A 99 -21.76 13.00 -0.56
N ARG A 100 -22.81 12.23 -0.16
CA ARG A 100 -23.98 12.80 0.54
C ARG A 100 -23.60 13.43 1.89
N VAL A 101 -22.80 12.73 2.71
CA VAL A 101 -22.34 13.28 4.01
C VAL A 101 -21.50 14.53 3.82
N MET A 102 -20.65 14.55 2.79
CA MET A 102 -19.79 15.69 2.45
C MET A 102 -20.53 16.81 1.70
N GLU A 103 -21.79 16.55 1.31
CA GLU A 103 -22.62 17.48 0.49
C GLU A 103 -21.87 17.95 -0.77
N THR A 104 -21.39 17.01 -1.55
CA THR A 104 -20.64 17.27 -2.81
C THR A 104 -21.18 16.40 -3.95
N ASP A 105 -21.19 16.96 -5.16
CA ASP A 105 -21.60 16.24 -6.37
C ASP A 105 -20.43 15.50 -7.04
N MET A 106 -19.19 15.79 -6.65
CA MET A 106 -18.00 15.21 -7.27
C MET A 106 -16.91 14.90 -6.25
N ILE A 107 -16.31 13.73 -6.39
CA ILE A 107 -15.11 13.31 -5.65
C ILE A 107 -13.99 13.04 -6.63
N ASP A 108 -12.85 13.66 -6.41
CA ASP A 108 -11.61 13.40 -7.14
C ASP A 108 -10.85 12.26 -6.46
N LEU A 109 -10.62 11.16 -7.18
CA LEU A 109 -9.92 9.97 -6.68
C LEU A 109 -8.50 9.94 -7.22
N VAL A 110 -7.51 9.97 -6.33
CA VAL A 110 -6.09 9.83 -6.71
C VAL A 110 -5.64 8.39 -6.49
N HIS A 111 -5.37 7.69 -7.60
CA HIS A 111 -4.87 6.32 -7.59
C HIS A 111 -3.45 6.27 -8.16
N VAL A 112 -2.53 5.72 -7.39
CA VAL A 112 -1.12 5.57 -7.82
C VAL A 112 -0.94 4.23 -8.52
N MET A 113 -0.63 4.27 -9.80
CA MET A 113 -0.41 3.10 -10.63
C MET A 113 1.04 2.64 -10.54
N ARG A 114 1.27 1.42 -10.09
CA ARG A 114 2.59 0.82 -9.92
C ARG A 114 2.67 -0.51 -10.67
N ASP A 115 3.88 -0.89 -11.11
CA ASP A 115 4.13 -2.21 -11.70
C ASP A 115 3.52 -3.32 -10.84
N PRO A 116 2.62 -4.16 -11.40
CA PRO A 116 1.85 -5.12 -10.62
C PRO A 116 2.70 -6.21 -9.98
N PHE A 117 3.82 -6.61 -10.59
CA PHE A 117 4.70 -7.62 -10.02
C PHE A 117 5.49 -7.08 -8.84
N ASP A 118 6.02 -5.85 -8.95
CA ASP A 118 6.72 -5.18 -7.84
C ASP A 118 5.77 -4.86 -6.70
N LEU A 119 4.55 -4.45 -7.04
CA LEU A 119 3.48 -4.23 -6.07
C LEU A 119 3.13 -5.53 -5.35
N PHE A 120 2.95 -6.63 -6.09
CA PHE A 120 2.63 -7.95 -5.57
C PHE A 120 3.73 -8.46 -4.62
N TYR A 121 5.00 -8.41 -5.04
CA TYR A 121 6.14 -8.81 -4.21
C TYR A 121 6.23 -7.98 -2.92
N SER A 122 6.08 -6.67 -3.03
CA SER A 122 6.08 -5.77 -1.87
C SER A 122 4.91 -6.04 -0.92
N HIS A 123 3.76 -6.42 -1.48
CA HIS A 123 2.55 -6.75 -0.71
C HIS A 123 2.71 -8.07 0.04
N TRP A 124 3.24 -9.11 -0.62
CA TRP A 124 3.57 -10.38 0.02
C TRP A 124 4.51 -10.17 1.23
N GLY A 125 5.57 -9.38 1.08
CA GLY A 125 6.45 -9.04 2.20
C GLY A 125 5.74 -8.35 3.36
N GLU A 126 4.68 -7.57 3.10
CA GLU A 126 3.86 -6.98 4.17
C GLU A 126 2.91 -7.99 4.80
N GLU A 127 2.33 -8.90 4.02
CA GLU A 127 1.50 -9.99 4.55
C GLU A 127 2.32 -10.89 5.50
N VAL A 128 3.56 -11.22 5.15
CA VAL A 128 4.46 -11.96 6.04
C VAL A 128 4.69 -11.20 7.36
N LYS A 129 4.88 -9.88 7.31
CA LYS A 129 4.97 -9.06 8.54
C LYS A 129 3.68 -9.09 9.37
N GLN A 130 2.54 -9.32 8.74
CA GLN A 130 1.24 -9.46 9.41
C GLN A 130 0.93 -10.90 9.82
N GLY A 131 1.94 -11.78 9.91
CA GLY A 131 1.82 -13.15 10.37
C GLY A 131 1.30 -14.14 9.33
N HIS A 132 1.40 -13.84 8.03
CA HIS A 132 1.16 -14.84 6.99
C HIS A 132 2.42 -15.68 6.76
N SER A 133 2.25 -17.01 6.67
CA SER A 133 3.32 -17.98 6.45
C SER A 133 3.42 -18.47 5.01
N SER A 134 2.49 -18.05 4.13
CA SER A 134 2.47 -18.47 2.72
C SER A 134 3.75 -18.08 2.01
N SER A 135 4.33 -19.00 1.26
CA SER A 135 5.51 -18.72 0.45
C SER A 135 5.18 -17.80 -0.74
N LEU A 136 6.18 -17.14 -1.29
CA LEU A 136 5.99 -16.32 -2.49
C LEU A 136 5.45 -17.14 -3.67
N PRO A 137 5.99 -18.37 -3.98
CA PRO A 137 5.42 -19.23 -5.03
C PRO A 137 3.94 -19.56 -4.83
N ASP A 138 3.52 -19.90 -3.59
CA ASP A 138 2.11 -20.19 -3.30
C ASP A 138 1.23 -18.98 -3.59
N ARG A 139 1.67 -17.79 -3.17
CA ARG A 139 0.94 -16.56 -3.44
C ARG A 139 0.90 -16.21 -4.93
N PHE A 140 1.99 -16.47 -5.66
CA PHE A 140 1.98 -16.34 -7.11
C PHE A 140 0.97 -17.30 -7.75
N ALA A 141 0.97 -18.58 -7.37
CA ALA A 141 0.05 -19.57 -7.92
C ALA A 141 -1.42 -19.17 -7.71
N GLU A 142 -1.78 -18.64 -6.54
CA GLU A 142 -3.15 -18.20 -6.23
C GLU A 142 -3.65 -17.08 -7.19
N HIS A 143 -2.77 -16.21 -7.67
CA HIS A 143 -3.14 -15.05 -8.47
C HIS A 143 -2.87 -15.22 -9.97
N PHE A 144 -1.90 -16.05 -10.35
CA PHE A 144 -1.52 -16.26 -11.75
C PHE A 144 -2.36 -17.31 -12.49
N ASN A 145 -3.23 -18.05 -11.80
CA ASN A 145 -4.22 -18.88 -12.46
C ASN A 145 -5.21 -18.07 -13.31
N ASP A 146 -5.60 -16.88 -12.81
CA ASP A 146 -6.35 -15.89 -13.57
C ASP A 146 -5.85 -14.47 -13.22
N PRO A 147 -4.78 -14.01 -13.87
CA PRO A 147 -4.15 -12.73 -13.53
C PRO A 147 -5.03 -11.53 -13.91
N LEU A 148 -5.94 -11.67 -14.87
CA LEU A 148 -6.84 -10.59 -15.27
C LEU A 148 -8.00 -10.38 -14.29
N ALA A 149 -8.43 -11.43 -13.58
CA ALA A 149 -9.40 -11.31 -12.49
C ALA A 149 -8.76 -10.97 -11.14
N SER A 150 -7.44 -11.06 -11.04
CA SER A 150 -6.72 -10.77 -9.81
C SER A 150 -6.66 -9.28 -9.53
N ARG A 151 -7.31 -8.80 -8.48
CA ARG A 151 -7.21 -7.41 -7.98
C ARG A 151 -5.79 -6.97 -7.66
N ARG A 152 -4.88 -7.91 -7.39
CA ARG A 152 -3.48 -7.62 -7.07
C ARG A 152 -2.61 -7.41 -8.29
N LEU A 153 -2.95 -8.07 -9.39
CA LEU A 153 -2.21 -8.01 -10.64
C LEU A 153 -2.88 -7.10 -11.65
N ASN A 154 -4.20 -6.89 -11.54
CA ASN A 154 -4.96 -6.06 -12.47
C ASN A 154 -5.74 -4.97 -11.72
N PRO A 155 -5.23 -3.75 -11.65
CA PRO A 155 -5.92 -2.64 -10.99
C PRO A 155 -7.24 -2.28 -11.68
N MET A 156 -7.43 -2.62 -12.97
CA MET A 156 -8.69 -2.36 -13.69
C MET A 156 -9.88 -3.12 -13.10
N VAL A 157 -9.66 -4.20 -12.34
CA VAL A 157 -10.77 -4.90 -11.65
C VAL A 157 -11.53 -3.95 -10.70
N ASP A 158 -10.81 -3.06 -10.04
CA ASP A 158 -11.42 -2.04 -9.16
C ASP A 158 -11.70 -0.74 -9.92
N LEU A 159 -10.77 -0.24 -10.71
CA LEU A 159 -10.88 1.05 -11.38
C LEU A 159 -11.98 1.11 -12.43
N ALA A 160 -12.24 0.02 -13.18
CA ALA A 160 -13.29 -0.01 -14.19
C ALA A 160 -14.71 0.19 -13.63
N ARG A 161 -14.94 -0.15 -12.36
CA ARG A 161 -16.22 0.13 -11.70
C ARG A 161 -16.32 1.57 -11.20
N LEU A 162 -15.20 2.16 -10.80
CA LEU A 162 -15.13 3.54 -10.31
C LEU A 162 -15.18 4.54 -11.47
N SER A 163 -14.54 4.25 -12.60
CA SER A 163 -14.56 5.10 -13.81
C SER A 163 -15.94 5.24 -14.48
N ARG A 164 -16.91 4.40 -14.09
CA ARG A 164 -18.29 4.45 -14.63
C ARG A 164 -19.24 5.28 -13.76
N GLN A 165 -18.75 5.84 -12.66
CA GLN A 165 -19.56 6.67 -11.77
C GLN A 165 -19.45 8.13 -12.19
N ASP A 166 -20.58 8.77 -12.44
CA ASP A 166 -20.62 10.17 -12.89
C ASP A 166 -20.16 11.16 -11.81
N ASN A 167 -20.21 10.75 -10.55
CA ASN A 167 -19.81 11.56 -9.40
C ASN A 167 -18.35 11.30 -8.95
N LEU A 168 -17.58 10.48 -9.71
CA LEU A 168 -16.17 10.20 -9.43
C LEU A 168 -15.29 10.59 -10.60
N ARG A 169 -14.23 11.35 -10.32
CA ARG A 169 -13.20 11.69 -11.30
C ARG A 169 -11.88 11.05 -10.89
N LEU A 170 -11.33 10.19 -11.77
CA LEU A 170 -10.08 9.50 -11.50
C LEU A 170 -8.87 10.32 -11.95
N HIS A 171 -7.84 10.33 -11.09
CA HIS A 171 -6.51 10.85 -11.37
C HIS A 171 -5.51 9.70 -11.19
N ALA A 172 -5.00 9.18 -12.31
CA ALA A 172 -4.05 8.07 -12.35
C ALA A 172 -2.61 8.60 -12.34
N VAL A 173 -1.87 8.32 -11.27
CA VAL A 173 -0.48 8.74 -11.09
C VAL A 173 0.45 7.59 -11.49
N PRO A 174 1.22 7.68 -12.59
CA PRO A 174 2.09 6.61 -13.09
C PRO A 174 3.41 6.59 -12.31
N TYR A 175 3.50 5.72 -11.30
CA TYR A 175 4.61 5.68 -10.34
C TYR A 175 5.99 5.46 -10.99
N GLU A 176 6.11 4.52 -11.93
CA GLU A 176 7.37 4.22 -12.60
C GLU A 176 7.83 5.37 -13.48
N VAL A 177 6.92 6.05 -14.17
CA VAL A 177 7.21 7.24 -14.98
C VAL A 177 7.77 8.36 -14.11
N LEU A 178 7.10 8.66 -12.98
CA LEU A 178 7.59 9.68 -12.05
C LEU A 178 8.98 9.31 -11.51
N ARG A 179 9.18 8.05 -11.14
CA ARG A 179 10.46 7.55 -10.63
C ARG A 179 11.58 7.66 -11.67
N ALA A 180 11.31 7.28 -12.92
CA ALA A 180 12.28 7.37 -14.01
C ALA A 180 12.67 8.82 -14.30
N ARG A 181 11.71 9.73 -14.24
CA ARG A 181 11.91 11.17 -14.45
C ARG A 181 12.37 11.92 -13.20
N LYS A 182 12.58 11.21 -12.07
CA LYS A 182 12.99 11.78 -10.77
C LYS A 182 12.04 12.87 -10.26
N ILE A 183 10.75 12.73 -10.54
CA ILE A 183 9.71 13.62 -10.07
C ILE A 183 9.20 13.09 -8.72
N ASP A 184 9.16 13.95 -7.70
CA ASP A 184 8.62 13.58 -6.41
C ASP A 184 7.09 13.41 -6.49
N ILE A 185 6.57 12.29 -5.99
CA ILE A 185 5.15 11.94 -6.12
C ILE A 185 4.24 12.86 -5.31
N TYR A 186 4.68 13.38 -4.16
CA TYR A 186 3.87 14.27 -3.34
C TYR A 186 3.76 15.66 -4.00
N THR A 187 4.87 16.20 -4.49
CA THR A 187 4.85 17.46 -5.23
C THR A 187 4.08 17.34 -6.53
N HIS A 188 4.19 16.21 -7.24
CA HIS A 188 3.41 15.95 -8.45
C HIS A 188 1.90 15.96 -8.18
N ILE A 189 1.43 15.22 -7.15
CA ILE A 189 0.02 15.26 -6.75
C ILE A 189 -0.39 16.68 -6.35
N GLY A 190 0.48 17.38 -5.64
CA GLY A 190 0.27 18.78 -5.28
C GLY A 190 0.00 19.66 -6.50
N THR A 191 0.86 19.59 -7.49
CA THR A 191 0.76 20.41 -8.70
C THR A 191 -0.41 20.00 -9.60
N GLU A 192 -0.49 18.71 -9.95
CA GLU A 192 -1.40 18.25 -11.00
C GLU A 192 -2.84 17.99 -10.51
N VAL A 193 -3.00 17.69 -9.22
CA VAL A 193 -4.34 17.39 -8.69
C VAL A 193 -4.85 18.47 -7.76
N LEU A 194 -3.99 18.98 -6.85
CA LEU A 194 -4.41 19.98 -5.88
C LEU A 194 -4.28 21.43 -6.40
N GLY A 195 -3.63 21.64 -7.54
CA GLY A 195 -3.33 23.00 -8.04
C GLY A 195 -2.38 23.78 -7.14
N LEU A 196 -1.51 23.07 -6.43
CA LEU A 196 -0.54 23.63 -5.49
C LEU A 196 0.90 23.37 -5.99
N PRO A 197 1.45 24.20 -6.86
CA PRO A 197 2.86 24.15 -7.19
C PRO A 197 3.71 24.44 -5.94
N ASP A 198 4.92 23.91 -5.91
CA ASP A 198 5.93 24.19 -4.87
C ASP A 198 5.52 23.76 -3.45
N LEU A 199 4.85 22.61 -3.32
CA LEU A 199 4.64 22.00 -2.01
C LEU A 199 5.97 21.58 -1.41
N GLU A 200 6.26 22.06 -0.20
CA GLU A 200 7.47 21.69 0.51
C GLU A 200 7.41 20.23 0.98
N VAL A 201 8.41 19.48 0.56
CA VAL A 201 8.60 18.10 1.04
C VAL A 201 9.18 18.14 2.44
N SER A 202 8.45 17.58 3.40
CA SER A 202 8.96 17.43 4.75
C SER A 202 10.16 16.48 4.76
N ASN A 203 11.25 16.84 5.44
CA ASN A 203 12.41 15.96 5.60
C ASN A 203 12.05 14.75 6.46
N ILE A 204 11.42 13.75 5.85
CA ILE A 204 10.96 12.53 6.49
C ILE A 204 11.99 11.44 6.21
N LYS A 205 12.78 11.05 7.22
CA LYS A 205 13.51 9.79 7.12
C LYS A 205 12.50 8.67 6.88
N ALA A 206 12.68 7.90 5.82
CA ALA A 206 11.80 6.79 5.47
C ALA A 206 11.67 5.82 6.66
N LYS A 207 10.57 5.93 7.43
CA LYS A 207 10.33 5.09 8.61
C LYS A 207 9.93 3.65 8.26
N ASN A 208 9.38 3.43 7.07
CA ASN A 208 8.88 2.13 6.61
C ASN A 208 9.74 1.58 5.48
N VAL A 209 11.02 1.34 5.74
CA VAL A 209 11.88 0.60 4.83
C VAL A 209 11.35 -0.84 4.74
N SER A 210 11.13 -1.33 3.54
CA SER A 210 10.81 -2.75 3.31
C SER A 210 11.92 -3.61 3.93
N PHE A 211 11.52 -4.70 4.59
CA PHE A 211 12.52 -5.64 5.08
C PHE A 211 13.28 -6.24 3.89
N PRO A 212 14.61 -6.43 4.00
CA PRO A 212 15.33 -7.28 3.08
C PRO A 212 14.68 -8.67 3.02
N ILE A 213 14.83 -9.35 1.90
CA ILE A 213 14.21 -10.67 1.71
C ILE A 213 14.61 -11.68 2.80
N GLU A 214 15.84 -11.62 3.27
CA GLU A 214 16.36 -12.45 4.35
C GLU A 214 15.57 -12.25 5.64
N MET A 215 15.23 -11.01 5.97
CA MET A 215 14.43 -10.68 7.14
C MET A 215 12.98 -11.10 6.99
N THR A 216 12.41 -10.91 5.80
CA THR A 216 11.04 -11.34 5.49
C THR A 216 10.91 -12.85 5.62
N GLU A 217 11.83 -13.61 5.04
CA GLU A 217 11.80 -15.08 5.10
C GLU A 217 12.13 -15.63 6.48
N PHE A 218 13.01 -14.96 7.24
CA PHE A 218 13.23 -15.33 8.63
C PHE A 218 11.97 -15.12 9.47
N LEU A 219 11.26 -13.99 9.29
CA LEU A 219 9.99 -13.76 9.98
C LEU A 219 8.94 -14.81 9.58
N ARG A 220 8.94 -15.26 8.33
CA ARG A 220 8.08 -16.35 7.88
C ARG A 220 8.42 -17.67 8.58
N ALA A 221 9.71 -17.98 8.79
CA ALA A 221 10.14 -19.15 9.57
C ALA A 221 9.66 -19.05 11.03
N VAL A 222 9.79 -17.87 11.66
CA VAL A 222 9.26 -17.62 13.02
C VAL A 222 7.74 -17.85 13.07
N THR A 223 7.01 -17.35 12.08
CA THR A 223 5.55 -17.51 11.96
C THR A 223 5.15 -18.99 11.80
N LEU A 224 5.87 -19.75 11.00
CA LEU A 224 5.64 -21.19 10.79
C LEU A 224 5.84 -21.99 12.08
N LEU A 225 6.87 -21.69 12.86
CA LEU A 225 7.12 -22.36 14.15
C LEU A 225 6.05 -21.99 15.20
N HIS A 226 5.65 -20.73 15.26
CA HIS A 226 4.65 -20.27 16.24
C HIS A 226 3.25 -20.82 15.96
N GLY A 227 2.88 -20.98 14.69
CA GLY A 227 1.54 -21.33 14.26
C GLY A 227 1.34 -22.82 13.95
N ASP A 228 2.27 -23.73 14.31
CA ASP A 228 2.23 -25.15 13.94
C ASP A 228 1.91 -25.37 12.45
N GLY A 229 2.45 -24.49 11.59
CA GLY A 229 2.19 -24.50 10.15
C GLY A 229 0.91 -23.79 9.69
N ALA A 230 0.20 -23.10 10.58
CA ALA A 230 -0.98 -22.33 10.19
C ALA A 230 -0.65 -21.24 9.15
N ARG A 231 -1.54 -21.05 8.17
CA ARG A 231 -1.34 -20.06 7.09
C ARG A 231 -1.35 -18.61 7.60
N ARG A 232 -2.00 -18.34 8.73
CA ARG A 232 -2.10 -17.02 9.34
C ARG A 232 -2.29 -17.13 10.84
N LEU A 233 -1.55 -16.29 11.57
CA LEU A 233 -1.73 -16.16 13.02
C LEU A 233 -2.93 -15.26 13.34
N PRO A 234 -3.76 -15.61 14.33
CA PRO A 234 -4.91 -14.79 14.73
C PRO A 234 -4.53 -13.36 15.14
N ASP A 235 -3.37 -13.19 15.77
CA ASP A 235 -2.83 -11.94 16.29
C ASP A 235 -1.61 -11.41 15.50
N GLY A 236 -1.54 -11.69 14.20
CA GLY A 236 -0.39 -11.36 13.34
C GLY A 236 0.07 -9.90 13.42
N SER A 237 -0.86 -8.96 13.67
CA SER A 237 -0.50 -7.54 13.87
C SER A 237 0.28 -7.32 15.17
N ALA A 238 -0.09 -7.99 16.26
CA ALA A 238 0.65 -7.94 17.52
C ALA A 238 2.04 -8.57 17.37
N MET A 239 2.14 -9.71 16.67
CA MET A 239 3.40 -10.37 16.35
C MET A 239 4.33 -9.46 15.53
N ARG A 240 3.80 -8.74 14.53
CA ARG A 240 4.58 -7.74 13.78
C ARG A 240 5.18 -6.67 14.69
N LEU A 241 4.37 -6.12 15.60
CA LEU A 241 4.84 -5.08 16.52
C LEU A 241 5.93 -5.62 17.45
N ARG A 242 5.75 -6.83 18.00
CA ARG A 242 6.73 -7.52 18.84
C ARG A 242 8.02 -7.76 18.08
N PHE A 243 7.94 -8.38 16.90
CA PHE A 243 9.09 -8.64 16.03
C PHE A 243 9.86 -7.34 15.74
N THR A 244 9.17 -6.29 15.33
CA THR A 244 9.81 -5.00 15.00
C THR A 244 10.47 -4.35 16.22
N ARG A 245 9.85 -4.43 17.40
CA ARG A 245 10.41 -3.87 18.65
C ARG A 245 11.64 -4.63 19.15
N MET A 246 11.64 -5.94 18.98
CA MET A 246 12.73 -6.81 19.45
C MET A 246 13.92 -6.84 18.49
N LEU A 247 13.77 -6.45 17.24
CA LEU A 247 14.83 -6.42 16.24
C LEU A 247 15.79 -5.25 16.47
N ARG A 248 16.83 -5.52 17.24
CA ARG A 248 17.97 -4.60 17.36
C ARG A 248 18.80 -4.59 16.07
N HIS A 249 19.62 -3.57 15.90
CA HIS A 249 20.47 -3.46 14.70
C HIS A 249 21.39 -4.68 14.52
N GLU A 250 21.96 -5.17 15.61
CA GLU A 250 22.81 -6.37 15.61
C GLU A 250 22.06 -7.65 15.22
N ASP A 251 20.81 -7.81 15.68
CA ASP A 251 19.97 -8.95 15.30
C ASP A 251 19.69 -8.95 13.80
N ARG A 252 19.42 -7.78 13.22
CA ARG A 252 19.20 -7.64 11.76
C ARG A 252 20.43 -8.09 10.98
N LYS A 253 21.63 -7.70 11.40
CA LYS A 253 22.88 -8.12 10.75
C LYS A 253 23.10 -9.63 10.89
N LYS A 254 22.92 -10.19 12.09
CA LYS A 254 23.05 -11.63 12.36
C LYS A 254 22.07 -12.45 11.55
N ILE A 255 20.77 -12.08 11.54
CA ILE A 255 19.72 -12.75 10.76
C ILE A 255 20.03 -12.69 9.27
N THR A 256 20.41 -11.51 8.75
CA THR A 256 20.74 -11.35 7.33
C THR A 256 21.93 -12.24 6.95
N THR A 257 22.97 -12.31 7.79
CA THR A 257 24.13 -13.17 7.55
C THR A 257 23.72 -14.65 7.59
N LEU A 258 22.99 -15.07 8.63
CA LEU A 258 22.48 -16.44 8.76
C LEU A 258 21.71 -16.90 7.52
N MET A 259 20.74 -16.08 7.08
CA MET A 259 19.92 -16.42 5.90
C MET A 259 20.74 -16.45 4.60
N LYS A 260 21.78 -15.62 4.47
CA LYS A 260 22.67 -15.63 3.30
C LYS A 260 23.65 -16.81 3.31
N THR A 261 24.04 -17.33 4.46
CA THR A 261 24.99 -18.45 4.63
C THR A 261 24.26 -19.78 4.76
N ALA A 262 23.72 -20.08 5.94
CA ALA A 262 23.01 -21.35 6.22
C ALA A 262 21.75 -21.49 5.36
N GLY A 263 21.03 -20.39 5.09
CA GLY A 263 19.83 -20.39 4.23
C GLY A 263 20.12 -20.46 2.72
N ARG A 264 21.38 -20.40 2.29
CA ARG A 264 21.75 -20.42 0.88
C ARG A 264 21.17 -21.61 0.10
N PRO A 265 21.15 -22.85 0.62
CA PRO A 265 20.55 -24.00 -0.07
C PRO A 265 19.05 -23.86 -0.32
N ALA A 266 18.36 -23.09 0.51
CA ALA A 266 16.92 -22.84 0.38
C ALA A 266 16.59 -21.67 -0.57
N ARG A 267 17.55 -20.82 -0.89
CA ARG A 267 17.36 -19.63 -1.71
C ARG A 267 17.00 -19.96 -3.15
N ARG A 268 15.89 -19.43 -3.63
CA ARG A 268 15.34 -19.65 -4.97
C ARG A 268 15.05 -18.33 -5.67
N LYS A 269 14.84 -18.40 -6.98
CA LYS A 269 14.45 -17.27 -7.82
C LYS A 269 13.20 -17.62 -8.60
N ILE A 270 12.20 -16.73 -8.56
CA ILE A 270 11.13 -16.71 -9.54
C ILE A 270 11.56 -15.73 -10.63
N ARG A 271 11.58 -16.23 -11.87
CA ARG A 271 11.93 -15.43 -13.03
C ARG A 271 10.70 -15.19 -13.88
N ILE A 272 10.41 -13.93 -14.13
CA ILE A 272 9.35 -13.51 -15.04
C ILE A 272 10.04 -13.03 -16.32
N PRO A 273 9.84 -13.73 -17.44
CA PRO A 273 10.47 -13.36 -18.71
C PRO A 273 9.98 -11.99 -19.16
N ALA A 274 10.79 -11.33 -19.99
CA ALA A 274 10.42 -10.07 -20.61
C ALA A 274 9.10 -10.18 -21.34
N ASN A 275 8.26 -9.18 -21.12
CA ASN A 275 7.03 -8.95 -21.86
C ASN A 275 6.08 -10.17 -21.91
N PRO A 276 5.64 -10.73 -20.79
CA PRO A 276 4.57 -11.68 -20.84
C PRO A 276 3.37 -11.06 -21.54
N SER A 277 2.69 -11.85 -22.38
CA SER A 277 1.49 -11.41 -23.12
C SER A 277 0.45 -10.74 -22.21
N TYR A 278 0.42 -11.15 -20.97
CA TYR A 278 -0.36 -10.54 -19.89
C TYR A 278 0.00 -9.04 -19.69
N MET A 279 1.28 -8.67 -19.54
CA MET A 279 1.68 -7.28 -19.27
C MET A 279 1.31 -6.36 -20.44
N ARG A 280 1.53 -6.80 -21.70
CA ARG A 280 1.09 -6.05 -22.89
C ARG A 280 -0.41 -5.82 -22.90
N ARG A 281 -1.19 -6.86 -22.60
CA ARG A 281 -2.65 -6.75 -22.53
C ARG A 281 -3.10 -5.83 -21.41
N LEU A 282 -2.48 -5.96 -20.23
CA LEU A 282 -2.78 -5.10 -19.09
C LEU A 282 -2.46 -3.64 -19.39
N THR A 283 -1.26 -3.35 -19.90
CA THR A 283 -0.85 -1.98 -20.26
C THR A 283 -1.83 -1.36 -21.26
N LYS A 284 -2.15 -2.06 -22.35
CA LYS A 284 -3.14 -1.58 -23.34
C LYS A 284 -4.53 -1.36 -22.74
N THR A 285 -4.96 -2.24 -21.84
CA THR A 285 -6.25 -2.09 -21.15
C THR A 285 -6.25 -0.85 -20.24
N LEU A 286 -5.16 -0.62 -19.53
CA LEU A 286 -4.99 0.55 -18.66
C LEU A 286 -4.93 1.85 -19.49
N MET A 287 -4.12 1.88 -20.56
CA MET A 287 -4.01 3.07 -21.41
C MET A 287 -5.36 3.49 -21.98
N ARG A 288 -6.16 2.53 -22.47
CA ARG A 288 -7.50 2.80 -22.99
C ARG A 288 -8.53 3.12 -21.90
N GLY A 289 -8.52 2.35 -20.81
CA GLY A 289 -9.53 2.48 -19.75
C GLY A 289 -9.33 3.70 -18.86
N MET A 290 -8.14 4.30 -18.90
CA MET A 290 -7.75 5.46 -18.10
C MET A 290 -7.41 6.67 -19.00
N GLU A 291 -7.83 6.65 -20.25
CA GLU A 291 -7.66 7.79 -21.16
C GLU A 291 -8.27 9.07 -20.53
N GLY A 292 -7.51 10.15 -20.54
CA GLY A 292 -7.89 11.41 -19.90
C GLY A 292 -7.78 11.44 -18.36
N CYS A 293 -7.42 10.31 -17.72
CA CYS A 293 -7.23 10.26 -16.26
C CYS A 293 -5.76 10.42 -15.82
N TRP A 294 -4.80 10.27 -16.74
CA TRP A 294 -3.38 10.33 -16.40
C TRP A 294 -2.94 11.73 -16.01
N THR A 295 -2.22 11.83 -14.90
CA THR A 295 -1.76 13.11 -14.35
C THR A 295 -0.52 13.68 -15.04
N ILE A 296 0.12 12.92 -15.94
CA ILE A 296 1.26 13.35 -16.75
C ILE A 296 1.25 12.57 -18.06
N PRO A 297 1.63 13.15 -19.20
CA PRO A 297 1.79 12.42 -20.46
C PRO A 297 3.02 11.52 -20.43
N PHE A 298 2.90 10.31 -21.04
CA PHE A 298 3.97 9.33 -21.18
C PHE A 298 3.64 8.34 -22.31
N GLU A 299 4.64 7.59 -22.76
CA GLU A 299 4.46 6.54 -23.76
C GLU A 299 4.06 5.21 -23.12
N GLU A 300 3.38 4.33 -23.87
CA GLU A 300 2.84 3.06 -23.36
C GLU A 300 3.88 2.18 -22.66
N ASP A 301 5.12 2.15 -23.16
CA ASP A 301 6.22 1.36 -22.61
C ASP A 301 6.85 1.95 -21.35
N GLU A 302 6.60 3.23 -21.06
CA GLU A 302 7.06 3.88 -19.83
C GLU A 302 6.20 3.50 -18.61
N LEU A 303 4.92 3.08 -18.81
CA LEU A 303 3.99 2.81 -17.69
C LEU A 303 4.53 1.68 -16.79
N PHE A 304 4.93 0.57 -17.42
CA PHE A 304 5.54 -0.56 -16.72
C PHE A 304 6.77 -1.01 -17.47
N PRO A 305 7.90 -0.33 -17.30
CA PRO A 305 9.14 -0.68 -18.00
C PRO A 305 9.56 -2.10 -17.58
N MET A 306 9.58 -3.00 -18.57
CA MET A 306 9.96 -4.38 -18.37
C MET A 306 11.43 -4.58 -18.74
N PRO A 307 12.30 -4.89 -17.79
CA PRO A 307 13.64 -5.39 -18.10
C PRO A 307 13.51 -6.75 -18.83
N GLU A 308 14.58 -7.20 -19.47
CA GLU A 308 14.60 -8.50 -20.18
C GLU A 308 14.12 -9.66 -19.30
N GLU A 309 14.43 -9.63 -18.02
CA GLU A 309 13.96 -10.60 -17.02
C GLU A 309 13.72 -9.88 -15.67
N LYS A 310 12.56 -10.09 -15.08
CA LYS A 310 12.29 -9.65 -13.71
C LYS A 310 12.48 -10.83 -12.76
N THR A 311 13.37 -10.67 -11.79
CA THR A 311 13.71 -11.74 -10.84
C THR A 311 13.28 -11.38 -9.42
N PHE A 312 12.52 -12.28 -8.77
CA PHE A 312 12.16 -12.20 -7.36
C PHE A 312 12.83 -13.31 -6.56
N ILE A 313 13.40 -12.96 -5.42
CA ILE A 313 14.06 -13.91 -4.52
C ILE A 313 13.07 -14.36 -3.45
N HIS A 314 13.08 -15.65 -3.15
CA HIS A 314 12.39 -16.26 -2.03
C HIS A 314 13.20 -17.43 -1.47
N TYR A 315 12.73 -18.01 -0.36
CA TYR A 315 13.34 -19.20 0.21
C TYR A 315 12.34 -20.36 0.17
N ASP A 316 12.81 -21.52 -0.30
CA ASP A 316 12.04 -22.77 -0.26
C ASP A 316 11.71 -23.12 1.17
N THR A 317 10.42 -23.30 1.47
CA THR A 317 9.93 -23.50 2.84
C THR A 317 10.47 -24.77 3.45
N TYR A 318 10.46 -25.89 2.71
CA TYR A 318 10.91 -27.17 3.21
C TYR A 318 12.40 -27.17 3.54
N LEU A 319 13.23 -26.67 2.62
CA LEU A 319 14.68 -26.57 2.83
C LEU A 319 15.02 -25.58 3.94
N MET A 320 14.33 -24.46 4.02
CA MET A 320 14.51 -23.46 5.08
C MET A 320 14.21 -24.06 6.47
N MET A 321 13.09 -24.77 6.60
CA MET A 321 12.67 -25.42 7.87
C MET A 321 13.45 -26.69 8.19
N LYS A 322 14.21 -27.25 7.25
CA LYS A 322 15.19 -28.33 7.49
C LYS A 322 16.59 -27.84 7.83
N THR A 323 16.83 -26.53 7.80
CA THR A 323 18.14 -25.94 8.15
C THR A 323 18.18 -25.70 9.66
N PRO A 324 18.96 -26.51 10.43
CA PRO A 324 18.91 -26.48 11.91
C PRO A 324 19.24 -25.10 12.48
N GLU A 325 20.19 -24.39 11.89
CA GLU A 325 20.62 -23.06 12.35
C GLU A 325 19.51 -22.01 12.20
N ILE A 326 18.70 -22.11 11.15
CA ILE A 326 17.55 -21.21 10.93
C ILE A 326 16.46 -21.50 11.94
N VAL A 327 16.11 -22.80 12.12
CA VAL A 327 15.08 -23.24 13.06
C VAL A 327 15.46 -22.88 14.50
N GLN A 328 16.69 -23.13 14.89
CA GLN A 328 17.20 -22.78 16.23
C GLN A 328 17.17 -21.25 16.46
N ALA A 329 17.60 -20.48 15.49
CA ALA A 329 17.57 -19.01 15.58
C ALA A 329 16.13 -18.47 15.63
N ALA A 330 15.21 -19.04 14.84
CA ALA A 330 13.80 -18.64 14.83
C ALA A 330 13.11 -19.02 16.15
N GLN A 331 13.37 -20.21 16.68
CA GLN A 331 12.88 -20.66 18.00
C GLN A 331 13.40 -19.75 19.11
N GLY A 332 14.70 -19.49 19.16
CA GLY A 332 15.29 -18.60 20.17
C GLY A 332 14.79 -17.13 20.05
N PHE A 333 14.36 -16.72 18.87
CA PHE A 333 13.68 -15.43 18.69
C PHE A 333 12.26 -15.47 19.25
N LEU A 334 11.53 -16.57 18.99
CA LEU A 334 10.18 -16.81 19.49
C LEU A 334 10.14 -16.87 21.03
N ASP A 335 11.09 -17.59 21.63
CA ASP A 335 11.19 -17.72 23.09
C ASP A 335 11.38 -16.35 23.77
N ARG A 336 12.20 -15.46 23.18
CA ARG A 336 12.36 -14.09 23.67
C ARG A 336 11.10 -13.25 23.53
N MET A 337 10.27 -13.51 22.50
CA MET A 337 9.00 -12.80 22.31
C MET A 337 7.98 -13.17 23.37
N THR A 338 7.96 -14.42 23.83
CA THR A 338 7.03 -14.91 24.86
C THR A 338 7.43 -14.48 26.28
N VAL A 339 8.73 -14.42 26.57
CA VAL A 339 9.23 -13.99 27.88
C VAL A 339 9.02 -12.49 28.15
N SER A 340 8.89 -11.67 27.12
CA SER A 340 8.64 -10.22 27.29
C SER A 340 7.19 -9.86 27.67
N GLU A 341 6.33 -10.85 27.93
CA GLU A 341 4.94 -10.69 28.38
C GLU A 341 4.77 -10.85 29.90
N LEU A 342 5.80 -11.26 30.60
CA LEU A 342 5.85 -11.37 32.07
C LEU A 342 6.58 -10.19 32.70
#